data_ade0ed5cdb63462332168482a71cedb4
#
_entry.id   ade0ed5cdb63462332168482a71cedb4
#
_cell.length_a   1.000
_cell.length_b   1.000
_cell.length_c   1.000
_cell.angle_alpha   90.00
_cell.angle_beta   90.00
_cell.angle_gamma   90.00
#
_symmetry.space_group_name_H-M   'P 1'
#
loop_
_entity.id
_entity.type
_entity.pdbx_description
1 polymer ?
#
loop_
_entity_poly.entity_id
_entity_poly.type
_entity_poly.pdbx_seq_one_letter_code
_entity_poly.pdbx_strand_id
1 'polypeptide(L)'
;RQRQMCIRDSAYLETILTDGERVDGSSLFPSFIEAESSDLYVIPRFRTAFVSPFSEIPTLCMLCSFFDKNGEPFECSPERTLHRAAAAFEESTGMTFEAMGELEYYVIADDNGMFPAVDQRGYHESGPFAKFNEFRKQCMAYIAQTGGQIKYGHSEVGNFTQDGKVYEQNEIEFLPNPVETAADQLVLAKWVIRNLAQMNGLDVTFAPKITVGKAGSGLHIHMRMMKDGKNCMIKDHKLSEEARRAIAGMMILAPSITAFGNKTSVSYFRLVPHQEAPTNVCWGDCNRSVLVRVPLGWTSGRDMSVQVNTLEAEANNDTTLKQTVEMRSPDASADIYQLMAGLCVACR
;
A
#
# COMPACT_ATOMS: atom_id res chain seq x y z
N ARG A 1 1.76 -4.04 15.51
CA ARG A 1 2.81 -5.07 15.54
C ARG A 1 2.27 -6.32 14.89
N GLN A 2 3.05 -6.94 14.01
CA GLN A 2 2.72 -8.25 13.45
C GLN A 2 3.04 -9.33 14.47
N ARG A 3 2.11 -10.27 14.66
CA ARG A 3 2.25 -11.37 15.61
C ARG A 3 2.26 -12.69 14.87
N GLN A 4 3.01 -13.64 15.37
CA GLN A 4 3.35 -14.88 14.69
C GLN A 4 3.10 -16.06 15.63
N MET A 5 2.52 -17.12 15.09
CA MET A 5 2.34 -18.41 15.76
C MET A 5 3.11 -19.48 15.00
N CYS A 6 3.88 -20.30 15.69
CA CYS A 6 4.67 -21.36 15.09
C CYS A 6 4.11 -22.74 15.49
N ILE A 7 3.80 -23.59 14.50
CA ILE A 7 3.25 -24.91 14.68
C ILE A 7 4.17 -25.92 14.00
N ARG A 8 4.49 -26.99 14.68
CA ARG A 8 5.42 -28.04 14.20
C ARG A 8 4.78 -29.41 14.05
N ASP A 9 3.77 -29.74 14.83
CA ASP A 9 3.09 -31.03 14.75
C ASP A 9 2.20 -31.09 13.51
N SER A 10 2.43 -32.06 12.63
CA SER A 10 1.72 -32.15 11.35
C SER A 10 0.25 -32.55 11.50
N ALA A 11 -0.09 -33.37 12.49
CA ALA A 11 -1.48 -33.75 12.73
C ALA A 11 -2.26 -32.55 13.32
N TYR A 12 -1.61 -31.76 14.18
CA TYR A 12 -2.20 -30.55 14.73
C TYR A 12 -2.34 -29.44 13.68
N LEU A 13 -1.44 -29.42 12.69
CA LEU A 13 -1.53 -28.49 11.57
C LEU A 13 -2.81 -28.67 10.74
N GLU A 14 -3.23 -29.93 10.50
CA GLU A 14 -4.48 -30.21 9.81
C GLU A 14 -5.68 -29.63 10.58
N THR A 15 -5.72 -29.79 11.90
CA THR A 15 -6.74 -29.19 12.76
C THR A 15 -6.76 -27.67 12.65
N ILE A 16 -5.60 -27.01 12.65
CA ILE A 16 -5.52 -25.54 12.55
C ILE A 16 -5.96 -25.03 11.18
N LEU A 17 -5.64 -25.75 10.11
CA LEU A 17 -6.07 -25.38 8.77
C LEU A 17 -7.59 -25.51 8.57
N THR A 18 -8.26 -26.41 9.31
CA THR A 18 -9.71 -26.62 9.22
C THR A 18 -10.50 -25.82 10.26
N ASP A 19 -10.08 -25.89 11.51
CA ASP A 19 -10.85 -25.39 12.64
C ASP A 19 -10.27 -24.07 13.22
N GLY A 20 -9.08 -23.70 12.77
CA GLY A 20 -8.35 -22.54 13.29
C GLY A 20 -7.69 -22.77 14.63
N GLU A 21 -7.27 -21.70 15.29
CA GLU A 21 -6.66 -21.71 16.62
C GLU A 21 -7.27 -20.59 17.46
N ARG A 22 -7.09 -20.71 18.78
CA ARG A 22 -7.53 -19.69 19.75
C ARG A 22 -6.40 -18.73 20.05
N VAL A 23 -6.77 -17.47 20.22
CA VAL A 23 -5.84 -16.40 20.60
C VAL A 23 -6.47 -15.47 21.63
N ASP A 24 -5.64 -14.81 22.42
CA ASP A 24 -6.10 -13.76 23.35
C ASP A 24 -6.47 -12.48 22.58
N GLY A 25 -7.75 -12.28 22.38
CA GLY A 25 -8.31 -11.11 21.74
C GLY A 25 -8.08 -9.81 22.51
N SER A 26 -8.03 -9.87 23.85
CA SER A 26 -7.77 -8.67 24.67
C SER A 26 -6.37 -8.09 24.43
N SER A 27 -5.39 -8.96 24.15
CA SER A 27 -4.05 -8.55 23.75
C SER A 27 -3.96 -8.07 22.30
N LEU A 28 -4.86 -8.51 21.42
CA LEU A 28 -4.89 -8.11 20.00
C LEU A 28 -5.74 -6.85 19.78
N PHE A 29 -6.88 -6.77 20.46
CA PHE A 29 -7.89 -5.72 20.31
C PHE A 29 -8.26 -5.09 21.67
N PRO A 30 -7.30 -4.50 22.41
CA PRO A 30 -7.52 -4.06 23.79
C PRO A 30 -8.57 -2.95 23.96
N SER A 31 -8.94 -2.28 22.86
CA SER A 31 -10.00 -1.27 22.87
C SER A 31 -11.41 -1.83 22.64
N PHE A 32 -11.52 -3.13 22.32
CA PHE A 32 -12.79 -3.77 21.94
C PHE A 32 -13.10 -5.02 22.75
N ILE A 33 -12.08 -5.63 23.36
CA ILE A 33 -12.21 -6.91 24.06
C ILE A 33 -11.61 -6.79 25.46
N GLU A 34 -12.41 -7.14 26.47
CA GLU A 34 -12.00 -7.20 27.87
C GLU A 34 -11.38 -8.57 28.23
N ALA A 35 -10.53 -8.61 29.23
CA ALA A 35 -9.80 -9.82 29.61
C ALA A 35 -10.74 -10.95 30.10
N GLU A 36 -11.90 -10.61 30.65
CA GLU A 36 -12.89 -11.56 31.19
C GLU A 36 -13.60 -12.39 30.10
N SER A 37 -13.51 -11.98 28.82
CA SER A 37 -14.08 -12.73 27.69
C SER A 37 -13.20 -12.52 26.46
N SER A 38 -11.93 -12.95 26.57
CA SER A 38 -10.87 -12.53 25.65
C SER A 38 -10.65 -13.43 24.44
N ASP A 39 -11.14 -14.66 24.44
CA ASP A 39 -10.79 -15.63 23.42
C ASP A 39 -11.45 -15.32 22.05
N LEU A 40 -10.62 -15.33 21.02
CA LEU A 40 -11.01 -15.30 19.62
C LEU A 40 -10.48 -16.53 18.90
N TYR A 41 -11.19 -16.96 17.86
CA TYR A 41 -10.63 -17.88 16.87
C TYR A 41 -9.88 -17.11 15.76
N VAL A 42 -8.80 -17.69 15.27
CA VAL A 42 -8.09 -17.24 14.05
C VAL A 42 -8.16 -18.32 13.00
N ILE A 43 -8.67 -17.96 11.82
CA ILE A 43 -8.82 -18.87 10.68
C ILE A 43 -7.87 -18.43 9.58
N PRO A 44 -6.96 -19.32 9.08
CA PRO A 44 -6.03 -18.99 8.02
C PRO A 44 -6.74 -18.66 6.70
N ARG A 45 -6.30 -17.60 6.03
CA ARG A 45 -6.75 -17.22 4.69
C ARG A 45 -5.83 -17.83 3.65
N PHE A 46 -6.18 -19.01 3.09
CA PHE A 46 -5.31 -19.81 2.21
C PHE A 46 -4.78 -19.05 1.00
N ARG A 47 -5.56 -18.10 0.46
CA ARG A 47 -5.11 -17.26 -0.65
C ARG A 47 -3.90 -16.37 -0.34
N THR A 48 -3.55 -16.22 0.93
CA THR A 48 -2.42 -15.42 1.40
C THR A 48 -1.20 -16.27 1.77
N ALA A 49 -1.22 -17.57 1.45
CA ALA A 49 -0.15 -18.50 1.82
C ALA A 49 1.15 -18.20 1.05
N PHE A 50 2.26 -18.15 1.76
CA PHE A 50 3.60 -18.03 1.18
C PHE A 50 4.64 -18.70 2.08
N VAL A 51 5.77 -19.10 1.50
CA VAL A 51 6.92 -19.57 2.26
C VAL A 51 7.72 -18.36 2.74
N SER A 52 7.99 -18.29 4.06
CA SER A 52 8.77 -17.21 4.65
C SER A 52 10.15 -17.10 4.01
N PRO A 53 10.52 -15.95 3.42
CA PRO A 53 11.87 -15.77 2.86
C PRO A 53 12.93 -15.47 3.94
N PHE A 54 12.53 -15.39 5.21
CA PHE A 54 13.39 -14.98 6.33
C PHE A 54 13.70 -16.12 7.30
N SER A 55 13.09 -17.28 7.14
CA SER A 55 13.26 -18.41 8.06
C SER A 55 14.24 -19.43 7.48
N GLU A 56 15.25 -19.83 8.25
CA GLU A 56 16.16 -20.93 7.90
C GLU A 56 15.40 -22.25 7.78
N ILE A 57 14.42 -22.48 8.67
CA ILE A 57 13.53 -23.62 8.60
C ILE A 57 12.37 -23.25 7.66
N PRO A 58 12.06 -24.06 6.63
CA PRO A 58 10.93 -23.83 5.74
C PRO A 58 9.63 -23.58 6.53
N THR A 59 9.12 -22.37 6.44
CA THR A 59 7.97 -21.90 7.24
C THR A 59 6.87 -21.39 6.33
N LEU A 60 5.71 -22.04 6.37
CA LEU A 60 4.51 -21.55 5.67
C LEU A 60 3.85 -20.45 6.52
N CYS A 61 3.63 -19.31 5.91
CA CYS A 61 2.96 -18.15 6.52
C CYS A 61 1.62 -17.88 5.83
N MET A 62 0.64 -17.46 6.61
CA MET A 62 -0.67 -17.03 6.11
C MET A 62 -1.17 -15.87 6.97
N LEU A 63 -1.91 -14.96 6.36
CA LEU A 63 -2.74 -14.00 7.11
C LEU A 63 -4.01 -14.71 7.58
N CYS A 64 -4.57 -14.25 8.71
CA CYS A 64 -5.75 -14.85 9.30
C CYS A 64 -6.89 -13.84 9.42
N SER A 65 -8.12 -14.35 9.46
CA SER A 65 -9.31 -13.63 9.90
C SER A 65 -9.72 -14.04 11.31
N PHE A 66 -10.45 -13.17 11.99
CA PHE A 66 -10.86 -13.37 13.39
C PHE A 66 -12.34 -13.66 13.50
N PHE A 67 -12.67 -14.57 14.42
CA PHE A 67 -14.04 -14.97 14.74
C PHE A 67 -14.25 -14.95 16.24
N ASP A 68 -15.47 -14.66 16.66
CA ASP A 68 -15.85 -14.68 18.07
C ASP A 68 -16.07 -16.12 18.59
N LYS A 69 -16.40 -16.25 19.86
CA LYS A 69 -16.68 -17.53 20.52
C LYS A 69 -17.87 -18.30 19.94
N ASN A 70 -18.73 -17.66 19.17
CA ASN A 70 -19.90 -18.29 18.52
C ASN A 70 -19.60 -18.69 17.08
N GLY A 71 -18.38 -18.44 16.59
CA GLY A 71 -17.99 -18.68 15.20
C GLY A 71 -18.47 -17.60 14.23
N GLU A 72 -18.89 -16.45 14.75
CA GLU A 72 -19.26 -15.30 13.92
C GLU A 72 -18.02 -14.42 13.63
N PRO A 73 -17.89 -13.83 12.43
CA PRO A 73 -16.79 -12.95 12.12
C PRO A 73 -16.66 -11.80 13.12
N PHE A 74 -15.46 -11.56 13.62
CA PHE A 74 -15.22 -10.47 14.56
C PHE A 74 -15.32 -9.12 13.85
N GLU A 75 -16.44 -8.42 14.06
CA GLU A 75 -16.82 -7.22 13.31
C GLU A 75 -15.87 -6.01 13.48
N CYS A 76 -15.10 -5.97 14.58
CA CYS A 76 -14.13 -4.89 14.84
C CYS A 76 -12.78 -5.12 14.15
N SER A 77 -12.55 -6.26 13.50
CA SER A 77 -11.31 -6.50 12.82
C SER A 77 -11.22 -5.68 11.52
N PRO A 78 -10.08 -5.05 11.24
CA PRO A 78 -9.93 -4.17 10.08
C PRO A 78 -10.16 -4.88 8.74
N GLU A 79 -9.70 -6.12 8.59
CA GLU A 79 -9.90 -6.88 7.34
C GLU A 79 -11.37 -7.24 7.13
N ARG A 80 -12.13 -7.51 8.22
CA ARG A 80 -13.59 -7.73 8.12
C ARG A 80 -14.31 -6.47 7.68
N THR A 81 -13.88 -5.31 8.19
CA THR A 81 -14.42 -4.00 7.77
C THR A 81 -14.21 -3.78 6.27
N LEU A 82 -13.01 -4.09 5.76
CA LEU A 82 -12.73 -3.99 4.33
C LEU A 82 -13.57 -4.97 3.51
N HIS A 83 -13.68 -6.22 3.93
CA HIS A 83 -14.50 -7.23 3.26
C HIS A 83 -15.96 -6.76 3.09
N ARG A 84 -16.57 -6.25 4.17
CA ARG A 84 -17.92 -5.70 4.13
C ARG A 84 -18.06 -4.50 3.20
N ALA A 85 -17.08 -3.59 3.22
CA ALA A 85 -17.09 -2.41 2.36
C ALA A 85 -16.96 -2.78 0.88
N ALA A 86 -16.09 -3.74 0.55
CA ALA A 86 -15.91 -4.25 -0.82
C ALA A 86 -17.17 -4.96 -1.33
N ALA A 87 -17.77 -5.82 -0.51
CA ALA A 87 -19.02 -6.51 -0.85
C ALA A 87 -20.18 -5.53 -1.07
N ALA A 88 -20.33 -4.53 -0.20
CA ALA A 88 -21.35 -3.49 -0.34
C ALA A 88 -21.13 -2.60 -1.57
N PHE A 89 -19.88 -2.36 -1.95
CA PHE A 89 -19.54 -1.67 -3.19
C PHE A 89 -19.99 -2.47 -4.41
N GLU A 90 -19.62 -3.75 -4.47
CA GLU A 90 -19.99 -4.64 -5.57
C GLU A 90 -21.50 -4.81 -5.68
N GLU A 91 -22.19 -5.06 -4.58
CA GLU A 91 -23.66 -5.18 -4.53
C GLU A 91 -24.37 -3.94 -5.10
N SER A 92 -23.90 -2.74 -4.74
CA SER A 92 -24.57 -1.49 -5.14
C SER A 92 -24.22 -1.00 -6.53
N THR A 93 -23.01 -1.32 -7.02
CA THR A 93 -22.50 -0.78 -8.29
C THR A 93 -22.44 -1.82 -9.41
N GLY A 94 -22.41 -3.10 -9.07
CA GLY A 94 -22.13 -4.20 -10.00
C GLY A 94 -20.71 -4.15 -10.56
N MET A 95 -19.76 -3.50 -9.85
CA MET A 95 -18.37 -3.36 -10.23
C MET A 95 -17.45 -3.91 -9.13
N THR A 96 -16.28 -4.41 -9.51
CA THR A 96 -15.22 -4.77 -8.57
C THR A 96 -14.33 -3.56 -8.31
N PHE A 97 -14.01 -3.30 -7.04
CA PHE A 97 -13.08 -2.24 -6.63
C PHE A 97 -11.66 -2.79 -6.61
N GLU A 98 -10.79 -2.22 -7.44
CA GLU A 98 -9.37 -2.52 -7.45
C GLU A 98 -8.55 -1.33 -6.97
N ALA A 99 -7.47 -1.63 -6.24
CA ALA A 99 -6.56 -0.63 -5.71
C ALA A 99 -5.09 -1.05 -5.86
N MET A 100 -4.20 -0.09 -5.80
CA MET A 100 -2.77 -0.27 -5.61
C MET A 100 -2.21 0.83 -4.73
N GLY A 101 -1.11 0.56 -4.03
CA GLY A 101 -0.41 1.55 -3.22
C GLY A 101 0.94 1.94 -3.83
N GLU A 102 1.33 3.18 -3.58
CA GLU A 102 2.69 3.69 -3.69
C GLU A 102 3.22 3.79 -2.25
N LEU A 103 4.10 2.87 -1.86
CA LEU A 103 4.59 2.78 -0.49
C LEU A 103 5.94 3.44 -0.35
N GLU A 104 5.96 4.63 0.26
CA GLU A 104 7.17 5.37 0.53
C GLU A 104 7.74 5.04 1.92
N TYR A 105 9.06 5.01 2.02
CA TYR A 105 9.79 4.77 3.28
C TYR A 105 11.21 5.33 3.21
N TYR A 106 11.77 5.69 4.36
CA TYR A 106 13.18 6.05 4.47
C TYR A 106 14.03 4.86 4.91
N VAL A 107 15.19 4.74 4.29
CA VAL A 107 16.31 3.90 4.75
C VAL A 107 17.34 4.82 5.38
N ILE A 108 17.86 4.41 6.54
CA ILE A 108 18.78 5.19 7.36
C ILE A 108 19.99 4.33 7.70
N ALA A 109 21.19 4.84 7.44
CA ALA A 109 22.44 4.17 7.79
C ALA A 109 23.52 5.21 8.14
N ASP A 110 24.65 4.73 8.64
CA ASP A 110 25.82 5.58 8.88
C ASP A 110 26.36 6.12 7.55
N ASP A 111 26.72 7.39 7.52
CA ASP A 111 27.31 8.01 6.33
C ASP A 111 28.81 7.68 6.24
N ASN A 112 29.21 7.09 5.11
CA ASN A 112 30.60 6.79 4.82
C ASN A 112 31.32 7.92 4.06
N GLY A 113 30.65 9.05 3.82
CA GLY A 113 31.17 10.21 3.12
C GLY A 113 31.42 10.04 1.61
N MET A 114 31.17 8.84 1.05
CA MET A 114 31.31 8.60 -0.40
C MET A 114 30.02 8.95 -1.14
N PHE A 115 30.18 9.53 -2.33
CA PHE A 115 29.05 9.92 -3.18
C PHE A 115 27.95 10.67 -2.41
N PRO A 116 28.27 11.87 -1.89
CA PRO A 116 27.37 12.59 -1.00
C PRO A 116 26.04 12.90 -1.67
N ALA A 117 24.97 12.75 -0.92
CA ALA A 117 23.62 13.08 -1.36
C ALA A 117 23.50 14.58 -1.65
N VAL A 118 22.81 14.95 -2.73
CA VAL A 118 22.34 16.32 -2.92
C VAL A 118 21.00 16.45 -2.22
N ASP A 119 20.90 17.37 -1.27
CA ASP A 119 19.72 17.51 -0.41
C ASP A 119 18.42 17.67 -1.23
N GLN A 120 17.45 16.80 -0.97
CA GLN A 120 16.14 16.76 -1.63
C GLN A 120 16.20 16.63 -3.17
N ARG A 121 17.19 15.87 -3.68
CA ARG A 121 17.39 15.61 -5.10
C ARG A 121 17.50 14.12 -5.43
N GLY A 122 16.89 13.26 -4.61
CA GLY A 122 16.97 11.79 -4.76
C GLY A 122 16.05 11.20 -5.83
N TYR A 123 15.09 11.96 -6.36
CA TYR A 123 14.07 11.42 -7.25
C TYR A 123 14.67 10.76 -8.50
N HIS A 124 14.43 9.44 -8.65
CA HIS A 124 15.00 8.60 -9.71
C HIS A 124 16.54 8.61 -9.80
N GLU A 125 17.22 8.96 -8.69
CA GLU A 125 18.67 8.91 -8.66
C GLU A 125 19.16 7.46 -8.84
N SER A 126 20.29 7.32 -9.51
CA SER A 126 20.91 6.01 -9.77
C SER A 126 22.13 5.79 -8.87
N GLY A 127 22.57 4.54 -8.78
CA GLY A 127 23.85 4.24 -8.15
C GLY A 127 25.03 4.89 -8.89
N PRO A 128 26.07 5.38 -8.20
CA PRO A 128 26.32 5.16 -6.76
C PRO A 128 25.69 6.17 -5.81
N PHE A 129 25.00 7.19 -6.31
CA PHE A 129 24.38 8.22 -5.48
C PHE A 129 23.13 7.73 -4.76
N ALA A 130 22.30 6.87 -5.38
CA ALA A 130 21.27 6.10 -4.69
C ALA A 130 21.91 4.91 -3.97
N LYS A 131 22.18 5.06 -2.68
CA LYS A 131 22.97 4.12 -1.86
C LYS A 131 22.22 2.82 -1.57
N PHE A 132 20.88 2.85 -1.47
CA PHE A 132 20.07 1.68 -1.09
C PHE A 132 19.31 1.04 -2.27
N ASN A 133 19.80 1.24 -3.49
CA ASN A 133 19.21 0.67 -4.70
C ASN A 133 19.13 -0.86 -4.66
N GLU A 134 20.20 -1.54 -4.20
CA GLU A 134 20.21 -3.00 -4.07
C GLU A 134 19.29 -3.49 -2.95
N PHE A 135 19.23 -2.77 -1.83
CA PHE A 135 18.27 -3.07 -0.76
C PHE A 135 16.82 -2.97 -1.26
N ARG A 136 16.47 -1.90 -2.02
CA ARG A 136 15.14 -1.77 -2.62
C ARG A 136 14.82 -2.90 -3.58
N LYS A 137 15.76 -3.30 -4.45
CA LYS A 137 15.59 -4.46 -5.35
C LYS A 137 15.35 -5.76 -4.59
N GLN A 138 16.07 -5.99 -3.50
CA GLN A 138 15.87 -7.15 -2.62
C GLN A 138 14.47 -7.09 -1.97
N CYS A 139 14.04 -5.92 -1.48
CA CYS A 139 12.70 -5.73 -0.96
C CYS A 139 11.63 -6.13 -2.01
N MET A 140 11.77 -5.64 -3.23
CA MET A 140 10.84 -5.97 -4.32
C MET A 140 10.82 -7.47 -4.62
N ALA A 141 11.98 -8.13 -4.69
CA ALA A 141 12.08 -9.56 -4.93
C ALA A 141 11.42 -10.38 -3.80
N TYR A 142 11.63 -10.00 -2.55
CA TYR A 142 11.04 -10.70 -1.40
C TYR A 142 9.54 -10.44 -1.27
N ILE A 143 9.07 -9.23 -1.58
CA ILE A 143 7.64 -8.93 -1.67
C ILE A 143 6.99 -9.78 -2.76
N ALA A 144 7.63 -9.93 -3.91
CA ALA A 144 7.12 -10.81 -4.98
C ALA A 144 7.05 -12.28 -4.53
N GLN A 145 8.02 -12.77 -3.76
CA GLN A 145 7.99 -14.12 -3.18
C GLN A 145 6.83 -14.32 -2.18
N THR A 146 6.35 -13.26 -1.54
CA THR A 146 5.16 -13.32 -0.67
C THR A 146 3.83 -13.16 -1.43
N GLY A 147 3.87 -13.16 -2.75
CA GLY A 147 2.69 -13.00 -3.62
C GLY A 147 2.38 -11.57 -4.01
N GLY A 148 3.20 -10.59 -3.61
CA GLY A 148 3.03 -9.19 -3.98
C GLY A 148 3.28 -8.94 -5.47
N GLN A 149 2.40 -8.20 -6.10
CA GLN A 149 2.51 -7.83 -7.52
C GLN A 149 3.13 -6.43 -7.65
N ILE A 150 4.41 -6.41 -7.95
CA ILE A 150 5.21 -5.18 -8.04
C ILE A 150 5.09 -4.58 -9.44
N LYS A 151 4.87 -3.27 -9.49
CA LYS A 151 4.94 -2.48 -10.72
C LYS A 151 6.38 -2.04 -10.99
N TYR A 152 6.97 -1.28 -10.09
CA TYR A 152 8.39 -0.88 -10.07
C TYR A 152 8.74 -0.26 -8.71
N GLY A 153 10.01 0.15 -8.53
CA GLY A 153 10.47 0.91 -7.37
C GLY A 153 11.63 1.83 -7.72
N HIS A 154 11.71 2.97 -7.07
CA HIS A 154 12.73 4.00 -7.30
C HIS A 154 13.11 4.72 -6.00
N SER A 155 14.18 5.50 -6.03
CA SER A 155 14.49 6.47 -4.99
C SER A 155 13.57 7.69 -5.13
N GLU A 156 13.10 8.20 -3.99
CA GLU A 156 12.23 9.36 -3.91
C GLU A 156 13.01 10.65 -3.62
N VAL A 157 12.31 11.81 -3.59
CA VAL A 157 12.89 13.15 -3.42
C VAL A 157 13.75 13.25 -2.17
N GLY A 158 13.34 12.61 -1.07
CA GLY A 158 13.97 12.71 0.23
C GLY A 158 15.35 12.06 0.27
N ASN A 159 16.40 12.87 0.15
CA ASN A 159 17.78 12.42 0.26
C ASN A 159 18.59 13.51 0.98
N PHE A 160 19.17 13.20 2.16
CA PHE A 160 19.94 14.15 2.95
C PHE A 160 20.85 13.42 3.95
N THR A 161 21.85 14.14 4.44
CA THR A 161 22.73 13.69 5.53
C THR A 161 22.52 14.58 6.76
N GLN A 162 22.36 13.96 7.92
CA GLN A 162 22.20 14.64 9.19
C GLN A 162 22.80 13.80 10.32
N ASP A 163 23.53 14.41 11.25
CA ASP A 163 24.08 13.77 12.45
C ASP A 163 24.91 12.51 12.14
N GLY A 164 25.70 12.54 11.05
CA GLY A 164 26.54 11.41 10.63
C GLY A 164 25.79 10.24 10.00
N LYS A 165 24.51 10.43 9.70
CA LYS A 165 23.67 9.43 9.02
C LYS A 165 23.19 9.93 7.67
N VAL A 166 23.06 9.01 6.72
CA VAL A 166 22.38 9.23 5.45
C VAL A 166 20.93 8.78 5.56
N TYR A 167 20.03 9.59 5.02
CA TYR A 167 18.60 9.35 4.91
C TYR A 167 18.25 9.34 3.44
N GLU A 168 17.75 8.22 2.93
CA GLU A 168 17.32 8.07 1.53
C GLU A 168 15.91 7.52 1.48
N GLN A 169 15.02 8.28 0.86
CA GLN A 169 13.65 7.89 0.65
C GLN A 169 13.55 6.98 -0.58
N ASN A 170 12.78 5.93 -0.43
CA ASN A 170 12.52 4.93 -1.46
C ASN A 170 11.02 4.71 -1.59
N GLU A 171 10.58 4.35 -2.79
CA GLU A 171 9.21 4.01 -3.08
C GLU A 171 9.12 2.68 -3.82
N ILE A 172 8.10 1.89 -3.46
CA ILE A 172 7.70 0.68 -4.18
C ILE A 172 6.23 0.82 -4.57
N GLU A 173 5.98 0.76 -5.87
CA GLU A 173 4.63 0.79 -6.45
C GLU A 173 4.15 -0.62 -6.80
N PHE A 174 2.86 -0.86 -6.57
CA PHE A 174 2.19 -2.13 -6.83
C PHE A 174 1.35 -2.09 -8.10
N LEU A 175 0.96 -3.25 -8.60
CA LEU A 175 -0.05 -3.37 -9.64
C LEU A 175 -1.45 -3.37 -9.02
N PRO A 176 -2.47 -2.85 -9.73
CA PRO A 176 -3.86 -2.91 -9.27
C PRO A 176 -4.34 -4.34 -9.06
N ASN A 177 -4.99 -4.57 -7.92
CA ASN A 177 -5.57 -5.85 -7.51
C ASN A 177 -6.93 -5.60 -6.84
N PRO A 178 -7.79 -6.63 -6.73
CA PRO A 178 -8.95 -6.56 -5.86
C PRO A 178 -8.55 -6.02 -4.48
N VAL A 179 -9.33 -5.12 -3.94
CA VAL A 179 -8.93 -4.24 -2.83
C VAL A 179 -8.45 -4.98 -1.59
N GLU A 180 -9.03 -6.14 -1.29
CA GLU A 180 -8.57 -6.97 -0.14
C GLU A 180 -7.15 -7.52 -0.38
N THR A 181 -6.86 -7.96 -1.62
CA THR A 181 -5.52 -8.41 -2.02
C THR A 181 -4.53 -7.26 -2.00
N ALA A 182 -4.93 -6.08 -2.46
CA ALA A 182 -4.10 -4.88 -2.42
C ALA A 182 -3.74 -4.47 -0.99
N ALA A 183 -4.69 -4.58 -0.04
CA ALA A 183 -4.43 -4.32 1.37
C ALA A 183 -3.45 -5.34 1.96
N ASP A 184 -3.66 -6.64 1.71
CA ASP A 184 -2.79 -7.72 2.16
C ASP A 184 -1.35 -7.53 1.66
N GLN A 185 -1.15 -7.18 0.39
CA GLN A 185 0.17 -6.90 -0.20
C GLN A 185 0.92 -5.78 0.52
N LEU A 186 0.25 -4.67 0.81
CA LEU A 186 0.86 -3.51 1.48
C LEU A 186 1.24 -3.83 2.92
N VAL A 187 0.43 -4.62 3.63
CA VAL A 187 0.76 -5.08 5.00
C VAL A 187 1.98 -5.98 4.97
N LEU A 188 2.02 -6.95 4.05
CA LEU A 188 3.16 -7.85 3.89
C LEU A 188 4.42 -7.11 3.42
N ALA A 189 4.30 -6.14 2.53
CA ALA A 189 5.42 -5.33 2.08
C ALA A 189 6.11 -4.60 3.24
N LYS A 190 5.35 -3.97 4.12
CA LYS A 190 5.91 -3.33 5.32
C LYS A 190 6.62 -4.32 6.25
N TRP A 191 6.12 -5.54 6.34
CA TRP A 191 6.77 -6.62 7.10
C TRP A 191 8.08 -7.06 6.42
N VAL A 192 8.07 -7.29 5.11
CA VAL A 192 9.25 -7.68 4.33
C VAL A 192 10.35 -6.63 4.46
N ILE A 193 10.04 -5.35 4.21
CA ILE A 193 11.01 -4.25 4.26
C ILE A 193 11.67 -4.17 5.64
N ARG A 194 10.91 -4.32 6.74
CA ARG A 194 11.47 -4.28 8.10
C ARG A 194 12.38 -5.47 8.41
N ASN A 195 11.96 -6.67 8.02
CA ASN A 195 12.79 -7.87 8.24
C ASN A 195 14.09 -7.79 7.44
N LEU A 196 14.00 -7.39 6.18
CA LEU A 196 15.19 -7.28 5.33
C LEU A 196 16.13 -6.17 5.81
N ALA A 197 15.60 -5.04 6.30
CA ALA A 197 16.41 -3.98 6.91
C ALA A 197 17.18 -4.50 8.12
N GLN A 198 16.51 -5.21 9.03
CA GLN A 198 17.17 -5.84 10.19
C GLN A 198 18.30 -6.78 9.76
N MET A 199 18.06 -7.62 8.74
CA MET A 199 19.09 -8.54 8.24
C MET A 199 20.30 -7.84 7.63
N ASN A 200 20.11 -6.65 7.07
CA ASN A 200 21.18 -5.84 6.47
C ASN A 200 21.80 -4.82 7.44
N GLY A 201 21.41 -4.79 8.71
CA GLY A 201 21.89 -3.80 9.68
C GLY A 201 21.47 -2.38 9.36
N LEU A 202 20.33 -2.20 8.69
CA LEU A 202 19.76 -0.91 8.30
C LEU A 202 18.57 -0.55 9.20
N ASP A 203 18.36 0.74 9.39
CA ASP A 203 17.11 1.26 9.95
C ASP A 203 16.15 1.65 8.81
N VAL A 204 14.87 1.35 8.99
CA VAL A 204 13.80 1.81 8.08
C VAL A 204 12.68 2.44 8.87
N THR A 205 12.10 3.48 8.29
CA THR A 205 10.94 4.13 8.88
C THR A 205 9.87 4.45 7.85
N PHE A 206 8.62 4.23 8.25
CA PHE A 206 7.41 4.60 7.52
C PHE A 206 6.75 5.85 8.13
N ALA A 207 7.48 6.58 8.98
CA ALA A 207 6.96 7.80 9.59
C ALA A 207 6.60 8.83 8.51
N PRO A 208 5.43 9.46 8.58
CA PRO A 208 4.99 10.44 7.58
C PRO A 208 5.93 11.63 7.42
N LYS A 209 6.64 11.97 8.48
CA LYS A 209 7.59 13.09 8.52
C LYS A 209 8.69 12.80 9.52
N ILE A 210 9.93 12.72 9.06
CA ILE A 210 11.10 12.51 9.91
C ILE A 210 11.59 13.88 10.44
N THR A 211 11.71 14.85 9.54
CA THR A 211 12.28 16.17 9.82
C THR A 211 11.49 17.24 9.08
N VAL A 212 11.17 18.33 9.79
CA VAL A 212 10.52 19.50 9.19
C VAL A 212 11.43 20.08 8.10
N GLY A 213 10.87 20.48 6.97
CA GLY A 213 11.60 21.03 5.83
C GLY A 213 12.15 19.99 4.85
N LYS A 214 12.08 18.68 5.17
CA LYS A 214 12.45 17.59 4.26
C LYS A 214 11.20 16.88 3.73
N ALA A 215 11.32 16.11 2.65
CA ALA A 215 10.21 15.33 2.09
C ALA A 215 9.63 14.37 3.13
N GLY A 216 8.32 14.26 3.18
CA GLY A 216 7.61 13.28 4.00
C GLY A 216 7.27 12.04 3.18
N SER A 217 6.94 10.93 3.85
CA SER A 217 6.58 9.66 3.21
C SER A 217 5.07 9.51 3.14
N GLY A 218 4.56 9.32 1.92
CA GLY A 218 3.16 9.05 1.62
C GLY A 218 2.85 7.56 1.53
N LEU A 219 1.57 7.29 1.40
CA LEU A 219 1.00 6.04 0.93
C LEU A 219 -0.14 6.41 -0.01
N HIS A 220 0.20 6.73 -1.24
CA HIS A 220 -0.82 7.10 -2.21
C HIS A 220 -1.58 5.86 -2.66
N ILE A 221 -2.90 5.96 -2.70
CA ILE A 221 -3.76 4.86 -3.13
C ILE A 221 -4.38 5.20 -4.48
N HIS A 222 -4.00 4.43 -5.49
CA HIS A 222 -4.63 4.46 -6.79
C HIS A 222 -5.80 3.47 -6.82
N MET A 223 -6.88 3.86 -7.47
CA MET A 223 -8.10 3.07 -7.55
C MET A 223 -8.63 3.03 -8.96
N ARG A 224 -9.23 1.90 -9.31
CA ARG A 224 -10.04 1.74 -10.51
C ARG A 224 -11.23 0.82 -10.23
N MET A 225 -12.31 1.02 -10.95
CA MET A 225 -13.49 0.17 -10.89
C MET A 225 -13.56 -0.70 -12.15
N MET A 226 -13.75 -1.98 -11.98
CA MET A 226 -13.73 -2.96 -13.05
C MET A 226 -15.11 -3.59 -13.22
N LYS A 227 -15.53 -3.76 -14.46
CA LYS A 227 -16.74 -4.53 -14.83
C LYS A 227 -16.46 -5.34 -16.07
N ASP A 228 -16.72 -6.65 -16.02
CA ASP A 228 -16.54 -7.58 -17.15
C ASP A 228 -15.14 -7.46 -17.80
N GLY A 229 -14.10 -7.32 -16.96
CA GLY A 229 -12.70 -7.16 -17.38
C GLY A 229 -12.35 -5.79 -17.96
N LYS A 230 -13.27 -4.83 -17.97
CA LYS A 230 -13.07 -3.49 -18.50
C LYS A 230 -12.90 -2.47 -17.37
N ASN A 231 -12.02 -1.51 -17.60
CA ASN A 231 -11.83 -0.39 -16.70
C ASN A 231 -12.94 0.66 -16.88
N CYS A 232 -13.76 0.83 -15.85
CA CYS A 232 -14.88 1.77 -15.85
C CYS A 232 -14.48 3.23 -15.61
N MET A 233 -13.17 3.51 -15.35
CA MET A 233 -12.70 4.89 -15.10
C MET A 233 -12.62 5.73 -16.36
N ILE A 234 -12.63 5.09 -17.53
CA ILE A 234 -12.52 5.73 -18.86
C ILE A 234 -13.67 5.32 -19.75
N LYS A 235 -14.20 6.30 -20.49
CA LYS A 235 -15.14 6.11 -21.58
C LYS A 235 -14.81 7.12 -22.68
N ASP A 236 -14.72 6.65 -23.93
CA ASP A 236 -14.45 7.50 -25.10
C ASP A 236 -13.19 8.41 -24.89
N HIS A 237 -12.12 7.84 -24.39
CA HIS A 237 -10.85 8.52 -24.07
C HIS A 237 -10.97 9.67 -23.04
N LYS A 238 -12.02 9.68 -22.22
CA LYS A 238 -12.25 10.70 -21.17
C LYS A 238 -12.59 10.02 -19.86
N LEU A 239 -12.45 10.74 -18.75
CA LEU A 239 -12.99 10.29 -17.47
C LEU A 239 -14.49 9.99 -17.60
N SER A 240 -14.86 8.78 -17.18
CA SER A 240 -16.24 8.33 -17.15
C SER A 240 -17.06 9.08 -16.09
N GLU A 241 -18.36 8.87 -16.09
CA GLU A 241 -19.24 9.36 -15.04
C GLU A 241 -18.96 8.63 -13.71
N GLU A 242 -18.65 7.35 -13.75
CA GLU A 242 -18.27 6.53 -12.61
C GLU A 242 -17.01 7.09 -11.93
N ALA A 243 -15.98 7.44 -12.70
CA ALA A 243 -14.78 8.08 -12.18
C ALA A 243 -15.08 9.44 -11.51
N ARG A 244 -15.95 10.26 -12.12
CA ARG A 244 -16.34 11.56 -11.54
C ARG A 244 -17.11 11.42 -10.24
N ARG A 245 -18.00 10.41 -10.15
CA ARG A 245 -18.73 10.10 -8.90
C ARG A 245 -17.79 9.65 -7.82
N ALA A 246 -16.83 8.77 -8.12
CA ALA A 246 -15.81 8.34 -7.17
C ALA A 246 -14.97 9.52 -6.65
N ILE A 247 -14.54 10.42 -7.54
CA ILE A 247 -13.83 11.64 -7.15
C ILE A 247 -14.70 12.49 -6.23
N ALA A 248 -15.97 12.72 -6.57
CA ALA A 248 -16.89 13.51 -5.75
C ALA A 248 -17.09 12.89 -4.36
N GLY A 249 -17.27 11.58 -4.26
CA GLY A 249 -17.40 10.87 -2.99
C GLY A 249 -16.15 10.97 -2.13
N MET A 250 -14.96 10.82 -2.70
CA MET A 250 -13.69 11.03 -1.99
C MET A 250 -13.55 12.47 -1.49
N MET A 251 -13.98 13.47 -2.26
CA MET A 251 -13.98 14.87 -1.85
C MET A 251 -14.91 15.12 -0.67
N ILE A 252 -16.12 14.57 -0.71
CA ILE A 252 -17.13 14.70 0.36
C ILE A 252 -16.67 14.02 1.64
N LEU A 253 -16.09 12.81 1.54
CA LEU A 253 -15.65 12.00 2.68
C LEU A 253 -14.18 12.20 3.05
N ALA A 254 -13.50 13.20 2.47
CA ALA A 254 -12.09 13.48 2.75
C ALA A 254 -11.74 13.56 4.25
N PRO A 255 -12.52 14.22 5.12
CA PRO A 255 -12.23 14.23 6.56
C PRO A 255 -12.27 12.83 7.20
N SER A 256 -13.23 11.99 6.79
CA SER A 256 -13.36 10.62 7.30
C SER A 256 -12.21 9.73 6.81
N ILE A 257 -11.84 9.85 5.53
CA ILE A 257 -10.70 9.11 4.95
C ILE A 257 -9.40 9.49 5.67
N THR A 258 -9.22 10.78 5.99
CA THR A 258 -8.05 11.28 6.73
C THR A 258 -7.93 10.63 8.12
N ALA A 259 -9.04 10.36 8.80
CA ALA A 259 -9.02 9.68 10.10
C ALA A 259 -8.42 8.26 10.03
N PHE A 260 -8.53 7.58 8.91
CA PHE A 260 -7.95 6.25 8.68
C PHE A 260 -6.58 6.31 7.99
N GLY A 261 -6.38 7.29 7.12
CA GLY A 261 -5.19 7.43 6.30
C GLY A 261 -4.03 8.19 6.96
N ASN A 262 -4.32 9.02 7.98
CA ASN A 262 -3.36 9.91 8.62
C ASN A 262 -3.50 9.82 10.15
N LYS A 263 -3.11 8.67 10.73
CA LYS A 263 -3.44 8.30 12.12
C LYS A 263 -2.57 8.95 13.20
N THR A 264 -1.51 9.64 12.82
CA THR A 264 -0.59 10.26 13.78
C THR A 264 -0.56 11.78 13.61
N SER A 265 -0.22 12.50 14.67
CA SER A 265 -0.04 13.96 14.59
C SER A 265 1.06 14.35 13.61
N VAL A 266 2.06 13.49 13.44
CA VAL A 266 3.18 13.67 12.50
C VAL A 266 2.71 13.64 11.04
N SER A 267 1.59 12.98 10.72
CA SER A 267 0.98 12.98 9.39
C SER A 267 0.73 14.40 8.87
N TYR A 268 0.29 15.29 9.74
CA TYR A 268 -0.08 16.67 9.37
C TYR A 268 1.14 17.56 9.11
N PHE A 269 2.32 17.20 9.59
CA PHE A 269 3.58 17.88 9.21
C PHE A 269 4.03 17.52 7.78
N ARG A 270 3.48 16.46 7.19
CA ARG A 270 3.69 16.11 5.78
C ARG A 270 2.77 16.93 4.86
N LEU A 271 1.54 17.18 5.26
CA LEU A 271 0.51 17.85 4.46
C LEU A 271 0.70 19.38 4.46
N VAL A 272 1.84 19.83 3.94
CA VAL A 272 2.26 21.24 3.93
C VAL A 272 2.59 21.70 2.51
N PRO A 273 2.49 23.03 2.20
CA PRO A 273 2.79 23.55 0.87
C PRO A 273 4.21 23.23 0.40
N HIS A 274 4.39 23.13 -0.91
CA HIS A 274 5.67 22.95 -1.60
C HIS A 274 6.44 21.65 -1.28
N GLN A 275 5.72 20.61 -0.85
CA GLN A 275 6.32 19.30 -0.57
C GLN A 275 5.54 18.13 -1.20
N GLU A 276 4.97 18.35 -2.38
CA GLU A 276 4.21 17.37 -3.17
C GLU A 276 3.06 16.68 -2.40
N ALA A 277 2.55 17.32 -1.36
CA ALA A 277 1.47 16.84 -0.53
C ALA A 277 0.22 17.71 -0.69
N PRO A 278 -0.99 17.16 -0.58
CA PRO A 278 -2.22 17.93 -0.67
C PRO A 278 -2.40 18.82 0.56
N THR A 279 -2.71 20.09 0.33
CA THR A 279 -3.01 21.06 1.38
C THR A 279 -4.47 21.53 1.37
N ASN A 280 -5.19 21.17 0.33
CA ASN A 280 -6.59 21.54 0.13
C ASN A 280 -7.40 20.34 -0.36
N VAL A 281 -8.69 20.34 -0.03
CA VAL A 281 -9.65 19.37 -0.57
C VAL A 281 -10.04 19.82 -1.98
N CYS A 282 -9.30 19.34 -2.96
CA CYS A 282 -9.52 19.61 -4.38
C CYS A 282 -9.07 18.42 -5.24
N TRP A 283 -9.47 18.37 -6.49
CA TRP A 283 -9.04 17.38 -7.46
C TRP A 283 -8.50 18.03 -8.74
N GLY A 284 -7.75 17.31 -9.54
CA GLY A 284 -7.26 17.82 -10.82
C GLY A 284 -6.47 16.79 -11.63
N ASP A 285 -6.41 17.07 -12.94
CA ASP A 285 -5.64 16.28 -13.89
C ASP A 285 -4.14 16.61 -13.77
N CYS A 286 -3.30 15.55 -13.74
CA CYS A 286 -1.84 15.64 -13.75
C CYS A 286 -1.23 16.55 -12.68
N ASN A 287 -1.97 16.86 -11.62
CA ASN A 287 -1.57 17.79 -10.58
C ASN A 287 -1.20 17.05 -9.29
N ARG A 288 0.04 17.15 -8.82
CA ARG A 288 0.54 16.48 -7.61
C ARG A 288 0.25 17.23 -6.30
N SER A 289 -0.32 18.45 -6.37
CA SER A 289 -0.66 19.25 -5.17
C SER A 289 -2.10 19.09 -4.70
N VAL A 290 -2.93 18.33 -5.41
CA VAL A 290 -4.35 18.10 -5.08
C VAL A 290 -4.55 16.88 -4.20
N LEU A 291 -5.71 16.82 -3.52
CA LEU A 291 -6.09 15.66 -2.71
C LEU A 291 -6.38 14.42 -3.57
N VAL A 292 -7.17 14.60 -4.63
CA VAL A 292 -7.51 13.53 -5.57
C VAL A 292 -6.93 13.88 -6.93
N ARG A 293 -5.94 13.12 -7.36
CA ARG A 293 -5.28 13.31 -8.66
C ARG A 293 -5.83 12.33 -9.68
N VAL A 294 -6.02 12.81 -10.90
CA VAL A 294 -6.17 11.97 -12.07
C VAL A 294 -4.80 11.90 -12.74
N PRO A 295 -4.08 10.77 -12.65
CA PRO A 295 -2.79 10.64 -13.31
C PRO A 295 -2.89 10.78 -14.82
N LEU A 296 -1.77 11.09 -15.49
CA LEU A 296 -1.69 11.16 -16.93
C LEU A 296 -2.28 9.88 -17.56
N GLY A 297 -3.35 10.05 -18.32
CA GLY A 297 -4.02 8.94 -18.98
C GLY A 297 -3.22 8.44 -20.20
N TRP A 298 -3.21 7.15 -20.39
CA TRP A 298 -2.62 6.48 -21.56
C TRP A 298 -3.63 6.45 -22.72
N THR A 299 -4.32 7.56 -22.95
CA THR A 299 -5.47 7.64 -23.86
C THR A 299 -5.12 8.20 -25.25
N SER A 300 -3.85 8.60 -25.47
CA SER A 300 -3.46 9.27 -26.73
C SER A 300 -3.52 8.37 -27.96
N GLY A 301 -3.63 7.06 -27.77
CA GLY A 301 -3.66 6.09 -28.88
C GLY A 301 -2.41 6.05 -29.75
N ARG A 302 -1.38 6.84 -29.43
CA ARG A 302 -0.12 6.87 -30.18
C ARG A 302 0.88 5.90 -29.58
N ASP A 303 1.45 5.06 -30.39
CA ASP A 303 2.63 4.30 -30.03
C ASP A 303 3.87 5.20 -30.05
N MET A 304 4.25 5.68 -28.86
CA MET A 304 5.44 6.51 -28.70
C MET A 304 6.73 5.70 -28.85
N SER A 305 6.65 4.37 -28.73
CA SER A 305 7.81 3.49 -28.84
C SER A 305 8.41 3.57 -30.25
N VAL A 306 7.59 3.53 -31.30
CA VAL A 306 8.07 3.63 -32.70
C VAL A 306 8.68 4.99 -33.04
N GLN A 307 8.36 6.04 -32.30
CA GLN A 307 8.97 7.35 -32.49
C GLN A 307 10.44 7.40 -32.03
N VAL A 308 10.77 6.57 -31.05
CA VAL A 308 12.12 6.46 -30.47
C VAL A 308 12.87 5.28 -31.10
N ASN A 309 12.18 4.16 -31.26
CA ASN A 309 12.73 2.91 -31.79
C ASN A 309 12.22 2.70 -33.22
N THR A 310 12.79 3.45 -34.17
CA THR A 310 12.29 3.55 -35.55
C THR A 310 12.37 2.26 -36.36
N LEU A 311 13.05 1.24 -35.88
CA LEU A 311 13.16 -0.09 -36.51
C LEU A 311 12.11 -1.09 -35.97
N GLU A 312 11.35 -0.73 -34.92
CA GLU A 312 10.34 -1.57 -34.33
C GLU A 312 8.97 -1.39 -35.00
N ALA A 313 8.19 -2.46 -35.00
CA ALA A 313 6.81 -2.40 -35.47
C ALA A 313 5.92 -1.70 -34.44
N GLU A 314 4.91 -1.00 -34.92
CA GLU A 314 3.88 -0.39 -34.06
C GLU A 314 3.17 -1.46 -33.21
N ALA A 315 3.12 -1.25 -31.91
CA ALA A 315 2.41 -2.13 -30.99
C ALA A 315 1.00 -1.57 -30.71
N ASN A 316 -0.02 -2.37 -30.98
CA ASN A 316 -1.40 -2.01 -30.68
C ASN A 316 -1.76 -2.49 -29.26
N ASN A 317 -1.38 -1.73 -28.25
CA ASN A 317 -1.66 -2.05 -26.85
C ASN A 317 -2.90 -1.30 -26.35
N ASP A 318 -3.85 -2.03 -25.74
CA ASP A 318 -4.93 -1.40 -24.99
C ASP A 318 -4.37 -0.81 -23.66
N THR A 319 -4.29 0.50 -23.62
CA THR A 319 -3.79 1.23 -22.45
C THR A 319 -4.91 1.68 -21.50
N THR A 320 -6.17 1.42 -21.81
CA THR A 320 -7.32 1.87 -21.01
C THR A 320 -7.32 1.25 -19.60
N LEU A 321 -6.79 0.04 -19.45
CA LEU A 321 -6.63 -0.64 -18.16
C LEU A 321 -5.69 0.09 -17.19
N LYS A 322 -4.85 1.01 -17.67
CA LYS A 322 -3.87 1.72 -16.84
C LYS A 322 -4.45 2.95 -16.13
N GLN A 323 -5.63 3.44 -16.53
CA GLN A 323 -6.20 4.64 -15.91
C GLN A 323 -6.71 4.36 -14.50
N THR A 324 -6.30 5.20 -13.57
CA THR A 324 -6.72 5.22 -12.16
C THR A 324 -7.12 6.63 -11.76
N VAL A 325 -7.68 6.78 -10.55
CA VAL A 325 -7.66 8.00 -9.75
C VAL A 325 -6.85 7.74 -8.48
N GLU A 326 -6.22 8.75 -7.93
CA GLU A 326 -5.26 8.64 -6.85
C GLU A 326 -5.67 9.51 -5.67
N MET A 327 -5.77 8.91 -4.46
CA MET A 327 -5.90 9.62 -3.19
C MET A 327 -4.50 9.86 -2.62
N ARG A 328 -4.11 11.12 -2.41
CA ARG A 328 -2.75 11.52 -2.09
C ARG A 328 -2.48 11.86 -0.62
N SER A 329 -3.52 12.08 0.19
CA SER A 329 -3.32 12.43 1.59
C SER A 329 -2.79 11.31 2.48
N PRO A 330 -3.13 10.02 2.28
CA PRO A 330 -2.71 8.98 3.20
C PRO A 330 -1.18 8.83 3.29
N ASP A 331 -0.73 8.32 4.41
CA ASP A 331 0.66 7.94 4.66
C ASP A 331 0.74 6.54 5.28
N ALA A 332 1.95 6.02 5.42
CA ALA A 332 2.14 4.66 5.88
C ALA A 332 1.88 4.43 7.39
N SER A 333 1.41 5.44 8.14
CA SER A 333 0.83 5.27 9.47
C SER A 333 -0.61 4.76 9.42
N ALA A 334 -1.23 4.77 8.25
CA ALA A 334 -2.60 4.33 8.02
C ALA A 334 -2.86 2.91 8.54
N ASP A 335 -4.07 2.69 9.02
CA ASP A 335 -4.64 1.36 9.02
C ASP A 335 -5.10 1.05 7.59
N ILE A 336 -4.31 0.23 6.90
CA ILE A 336 -4.46 -0.01 5.47
C ILE A 336 -5.84 -0.59 5.13
N TYR A 337 -6.34 -1.53 5.93
CA TYR A 337 -7.65 -2.13 5.69
C TYR A 337 -8.78 -1.12 5.89
N GLN A 338 -8.76 -0.34 6.99
CA GLN A 338 -9.77 0.68 7.25
C GLN A 338 -9.71 1.83 6.23
N LEU A 339 -8.51 2.24 5.81
CA LEU A 339 -8.34 3.24 4.75
C LEU A 339 -9.00 2.77 3.45
N MET A 340 -8.69 1.55 3.01
CA MET A 340 -9.26 0.99 1.77
C MET A 340 -10.77 0.76 1.88
N ALA A 341 -11.27 0.37 3.07
CA ALA A 341 -12.70 0.30 3.33
C ALA A 341 -13.38 1.67 3.19
N GLY A 342 -12.76 2.73 3.75
CA GLY A 342 -13.23 4.10 3.61
C GLY A 342 -13.27 4.57 2.15
N LEU A 343 -12.28 4.17 1.34
CA LEU A 343 -12.25 4.48 -0.10
C LEU A 343 -13.34 3.71 -0.87
N CYS A 344 -13.59 2.43 -0.57
CA CYS A 344 -14.73 1.70 -1.13
C CYS A 344 -16.07 2.41 -0.86
N VAL A 345 -16.28 2.86 0.39
CA VAL A 345 -17.49 3.60 0.77
C VAL A 345 -17.58 4.95 0.06
N ALA A 346 -16.46 5.65 -0.07
CA ALA A 346 -16.42 6.96 -0.74
C ALA A 346 -16.70 6.87 -2.25
N CYS A 347 -16.27 5.79 -2.89
CA CYS A 347 -16.44 5.59 -4.33
C CYS A 347 -17.78 4.90 -4.69
N ARG A 348 -18.57 4.50 -3.72
CA ARG A 348 -19.90 3.92 -3.88
C ARG A 348 -20.94 4.95 -4.31
#